data_6768275a2c2d826ff9bccf55cb741607
#
_entry.id   6768275a2c2d826ff9bccf55cb741607
#
_cell.length_a   1.000
_cell.length_b   1.000
_cell.length_c   1.000
_cell.angle_alpha   90.00
_cell.angle_beta   90.00
_cell.angle_gamma   90.00
#
_symmetry.space_group_name_H-M   'P 1'
#
loop_
_entity.id
_entity.type
_entity.pdbx_description
1 polymer ?
#
loop_
_entity_poly.entity_id
_entity_poly.type
_entity_poly.pdbx_seq_one_letter_code
_entity_poly.pdbx_strand_id
1 'polypeptide(L)'
;MMTVRLIAHTPEPEKVVAAAAKLCYSDAHITDLLDGLDEEKTAKFLTMLSDLGHASPIEHASFTFGIEGVSRTLLAQITRHRIASFSVQSQRYVRLDDFRYVTPPEIEAIPEAKAAFLASMEEDAQRYLDLAHKLEEGHTAHLMAEGMPEKQARAKASKQANEDARFVLPNACETKMVVTMNARSLMNFFQLRCCNRADRKSTRLNSSHSAVS
;
A
#
# COMPACT_ATOMS: atom_id res chain seq x y z
N MET A 1 -11.03 -2.72 10.25
CA MET A 1 -11.75 -2.42 8.96
C MET A 1 -10.75 -1.79 8.00
N MET A 2 -10.77 -2.16 6.73
CA MET A 2 -9.90 -1.55 5.71
C MET A 2 -10.30 -0.09 5.47
N THR A 3 -9.31 0.79 5.42
CA THR A 3 -9.48 2.21 5.11
C THR A 3 -8.55 2.61 3.97
N VAL A 4 -9.07 3.35 2.99
CA VAL A 4 -8.31 3.96 1.91
C VAL A 4 -8.60 5.46 1.92
N ARG A 5 -7.54 6.27 2.00
CA ARG A 5 -7.66 7.72 2.04
C ARG A 5 -6.74 8.36 1.01
N LEU A 6 -7.27 9.24 0.17
CA LEU A 6 -6.44 10.12 -0.66
C LEU A 6 -5.73 11.14 0.25
N ILE A 7 -4.39 11.12 0.24
CA ILE A 7 -3.54 12.00 1.06
C ILE A 7 -3.13 13.25 0.27
N ALA A 8 -2.76 13.04 -1.00
CA ALA A 8 -2.30 14.10 -1.88
C ALA A 8 -2.55 13.72 -3.34
N HIS A 9 -2.66 14.72 -4.18
CA HIS A 9 -2.70 14.56 -5.64
C HIS A 9 -2.07 15.78 -6.32
N THR A 10 -1.73 15.65 -7.61
CA THR A 10 -1.34 16.77 -8.45
C THR A 10 -2.47 17.82 -8.45
N PRO A 11 -2.19 19.10 -8.12
CA PRO A 11 -3.19 20.17 -8.24
C PRO A 11 -3.69 20.28 -9.68
N GLU A 12 -4.98 20.52 -9.89
CA GLU A 12 -5.61 20.63 -11.21
C GLU A 12 -5.13 19.56 -12.21
N PRO A 13 -5.24 18.27 -11.89
CA PRO A 13 -4.54 17.20 -12.62
C PRO A 13 -4.95 17.14 -14.10
N GLU A 14 -6.19 17.42 -14.41
CA GLU A 14 -6.71 17.46 -15.78
C GLU A 14 -6.07 18.60 -16.60
N LYS A 15 -5.93 19.76 -16.00
CA LYS A 15 -5.28 20.92 -16.62
C LYS A 15 -3.80 20.66 -16.88
N VAL A 16 -3.10 20.05 -15.94
CA VAL A 16 -1.70 19.65 -16.09
C VAL A 16 -1.54 18.66 -17.25
N VAL A 17 -2.39 17.65 -17.32
CA VAL A 17 -2.38 16.65 -18.42
C VAL A 17 -2.66 17.30 -19.77
N ALA A 18 -3.65 18.20 -19.84
CA ALA A 18 -3.99 18.90 -21.07
C ALA A 18 -2.85 19.83 -21.53
N ALA A 19 -2.22 20.56 -20.63
CA ALA A 19 -1.08 21.42 -20.93
C ALA A 19 0.11 20.61 -21.43
N ALA A 20 0.45 19.51 -20.77
CA ALA A 20 1.53 18.61 -21.18
C ALA A 20 1.31 18.03 -22.57
N ALA A 21 0.08 17.63 -22.90
CA ALA A 21 -0.24 17.12 -24.23
C ALA A 21 -0.20 18.22 -25.29
N LYS A 22 -0.70 19.43 -25.03
CA LYS A 22 -0.66 20.55 -25.96
C LYS A 22 0.76 21.02 -26.27
N LEU A 23 1.65 20.97 -25.29
CA LEU A 23 3.04 21.38 -25.45
C LEU A 23 3.74 20.65 -26.60
N CYS A 24 3.38 19.39 -26.87
CA CYS A 24 3.97 18.60 -27.94
C CYS A 24 3.68 19.16 -29.36
N TYR A 25 2.66 20.03 -29.49
CA TYR A 25 2.15 20.52 -30.76
C TYR A 25 2.01 22.06 -30.79
N SER A 26 2.60 22.77 -29.84
CA SER A 26 2.49 24.20 -29.68
C SER A 26 3.86 24.84 -29.49
N ASP A 27 4.05 26.00 -30.08
CA ASP A 27 5.20 26.90 -29.87
C ASP A 27 4.98 27.93 -28.77
N ALA A 28 3.78 27.92 -28.13
CA ALA A 28 3.44 28.83 -27.06
C ALA A 28 4.24 28.53 -25.78
N HIS A 29 4.45 29.56 -24.96
CA HIS A 29 5.06 29.39 -23.66
C HIS A 29 4.18 28.54 -22.73
N ILE A 30 4.81 27.80 -21.81
CA ILE A 30 4.11 26.88 -20.88
C ILE A 30 3.06 27.63 -20.04
N THR A 31 3.38 28.85 -19.59
CA THR A 31 2.45 29.73 -18.85
C THR A 31 1.21 30.03 -19.65
N ASP A 32 1.36 30.39 -20.93
CA ASP A 32 0.25 30.74 -21.81
C ASP A 32 -0.63 29.53 -22.13
N LEU A 33 -0.03 28.33 -22.21
CA LEU A 33 -0.76 27.07 -22.35
C LEU A 33 -1.63 26.78 -21.13
N LEU A 34 -1.10 27.01 -19.91
CA LEU A 34 -1.84 26.82 -18.66
C LEU A 34 -2.97 27.84 -18.50
N ASP A 35 -2.68 29.12 -18.77
CA ASP A 35 -3.66 30.21 -18.61
C ASP A 35 -4.77 30.15 -19.65
N GLY A 36 -4.48 29.62 -20.84
CA GLY A 36 -5.44 29.43 -21.92
C GLY A 36 -6.42 28.23 -21.76
N LEU A 37 -6.24 27.41 -20.69
CA LEU A 37 -7.07 26.25 -20.41
C LEU A 37 -8.12 26.57 -19.33
N ASP A 38 -9.39 26.69 -19.75
CA ASP A 38 -10.55 26.63 -18.88
C ASP A 38 -11.09 25.18 -18.75
N GLU A 39 -12.07 24.95 -17.88
CA GLU A 39 -12.63 23.62 -17.66
C GLU A 39 -13.23 23.01 -18.94
N GLU A 40 -13.96 23.78 -19.75
CA GLU A 40 -14.60 23.27 -20.95
C GLU A 40 -13.58 22.84 -22.01
N LYS A 41 -12.57 23.68 -22.26
CA LYS A 41 -11.50 23.36 -23.20
C LYS A 41 -10.66 22.17 -22.72
N THR A 42 -10.40 22.11 -21.42
CA THR A 42 -9.67 21.00 -20.81
C THR A 42 -10.42 19.69 -21.02
N ALA A 43 -11.72 19.64 -20.66
CA ALA A 43 -12.54 18.44 -20.80
C ALA A 43 -12.64 17.95 -22.25
N LYS A 44 -12.91 18.87 -23.20
CA LYS A 44 -12.94 18.55 -24.64
C LYS A 44 -11.62 17.97 -25.13
N PHE A 45 -10.50 18.56 -24.71
CA PHE A 45 -9.18 18.12 -25.14
C PHE A 45 -8.81 16.75 -24.56
N LEU A 46 -9.13 16.51 -23.28
CA LEU A 46 -8.91 15.20 -22.65
C LEU A 46 -9.76 14.10 -23.29
N THR A 47 -11.02 14.40 -23.67
CA THR A 47 -11.86 13.45 -24.41
C THR A 47 -11.20 13.06 -25.72
N MET A 48 -10.73 14.05 -26.50
CA MET A 48 -10.03 13.80 -27.75
C MET A 48 -8.76 12.95 -27.54
N LEU A 49 -7.96 13.23 -26.51
CA LEU A 49 -6.75 12.44 -26.18
C LEU A 49 -7.11 11.00 -25.86
N SER A 50 -8.21 10.80 -25.12
CA SER A 50 -8.72 9.46 -24.78
C SER A 50 -9.14 8.68 -26.03
N ASP A 51 -9.89 9.31 -26.93
CA ASP A 51 -10.36 8.71 -28.18
C ASP A 51 -9.20 8.33 -29.11
N LEU A 52 -8.13 9.12 -29.10
CA LEU A 52 -6.90 8.84 -29.84
C LEU A 52 -5.99 7.79 -29.17
N GLY A 53 -6.29 7.38 -27.93
CA GLY A 53 -5.47 6.45 -27.17
C GLY A 53 -4.12 7.02 -26.69
N HIS A 54 -4.01 8.35 -26.62
CA HIS A 54 -2.80 9.03 -26.16
C HIS A 54 -2.68 8.99 -24.63
N ALA A 55 -2.04 7.95 -24.11
CA ALA A 55 -1.95 7.68 -22.68
C ALA A 55 -0.72 8.30 -21.97
N SER A 56 0.29 8.77 -22.70
CA SER A 56 1.49 9.32 -22.04
C SER A 56 1.24 10.61 -21.24
N PRO A 57 0.40 11.58 -21.68
CA PRO A 57 0.20 12.81 -20.91
C PRO A 57 -0.46 12.58 -19.54
N ILE A 58 -1.28 11.53 -19.40
CA ILE A 58 -1.92 11.24 -18.10
C ILE A 58 -0.94 10.75 -17.03
N GLU A 59 0.31 10.46 -17.38
CA GLU A 59 1.35 10.11 -16.40
C GLU A 59 1.80 11.32 -15.55
N HIS A 60 1.53 12.56 -15.99
CA HIS A 60 1.84 13.78 -15.23
C HIS A 60 0.92 13.98 -14.01
N ALA A 61 -0.26 13.36 -13.98
CA ALA A 61 -1.14 13.38 -12.82
C ALA A 61 -0.79 12.23 -11.86
N SER A 62 -0.46 12.55 -10.60
CA SER A 62 -0.09 11.59 -9.56
C SER A 62 -1.02 11.68 -8.36
N PHE A 63 -1.25 10.54 -7.71
CA PHE A 63 -2.13 10.40 -6.55
C PHE A 63 -1.44 9.58 -5.47
N THR A 64 -1.53 10.04 -4.23
CA THR A 64 -0.95 9.38 -3.06
C THR A 64 -2.06 8.95 -2.10
N PHE A 65 -2.11 7.67 -1.79
CA PHE A 65 -3.11 7.07 -0.91
C PHE A 65 -2.47 6.51 0.36
N GLY A 66 -3.14 6.71 1.50
CA GLY A 66 -2.92 5.93 2.72
C GLY A 66 -3.88 4.75 2.76
N ILE A 67 -3.36 3.56 3.00
CA ILE A 67 -4.12 2.31 3.05
C ILE A 67 -3.82 1.62 4.37
N GLU A 68 -4.86 1.29 5.15
CA GLU A 68 -4.75 0.63 6.45
C GLU A 68 -5.75 -0.53 6.56
N GLY A 69 -5.54 -1.44 7.51
CA GLY A 69 -6.43 -2.58 7.75
C GLY A 69 -6.36 -3.63 6.63
N VAL A 70 -5.20 -3.81 6.03
CA VAL A 70 -4.97 -4.75 4.94
C VAL A 70 -3.99 -5.84 5.34
N SER A 71 -4.13 -7.04 4.76
CA SER A 71 -3.25 -8.18 5.07
C SER A 71 -1.91 -8.12 4.31
N ARG A 72 -0.91 -8.80 4.83
CA ARG A 72 0.36 -9.05 4.12
C ARG A 72 0.14 -9.79 2.79
N THR A 73 -0.91 -10.60 2.68
CA THR A 73 -1.30 -11.22 1.41
C THR A 73 -1.63 -10.17 0.35
N LEU A 74 -2.38 -9.11 0.71
CA LEU A 74 -2.67 -8.03 -0.22
C LEU A 74 -1.39 -7.29 -0.62
N LEU A 75 -0.52 -7.00 0.36
CA LEU A 75 0.75 -6.33 0.11
C LEU A 75 1.58 -7.08 -0.94
N ALA A 76 1.72 -8.41 -0.81
CA ALA A 76 2.48 -9.22 -1.76
C ALA A 76 1.94 -9.17 -3.20
N GLN A 77 0.68 -8.81 -3.38
CA GLN A 77 0.05 -8.67 -4.69
C GLN A 77 0.10 -7.24 -5.21
N ILE A 78 -0.22 -6.24 -4.38
CA ILE A 78 -0.29 -4.84 -4.81
C ILE A 78 1.09 -4.30 -5.21
N THR A 79 2.14 -4.71 -4.53
CA THR A 79 3.53 -4.29 -4.84
C THR A 79 4.07 -4.82 -6.17
N ARG A 80 3.37 -5.71 -6.84
CA ARG A 80 3.70 -6.16 -8.21
C ARG A 80 3.29 -5.16 -9.27
N HIS A 81 2.38 -4.24 -8.96
CA HIS A 81 1.97 -3.21 -9.90
C HIS A 81 3.06 -2.15 -10.08
N ARG A 82 3.32 -1.79 -11.33
CA ARG A 82 4.29 -0.79 -11.79
C ARG A 82 3.55 0.22 -12.69
N ILE A 83 3.88 1.49 -12.70
CA ILE A 83 4.90 2.22 -11.95
C ILE A 83 4.23 2.73 -10.67
N ALA A 84 4.81 2.45 -9.51
CA ALA A 84 4.26 2.83 -8.22
C ALA A 84 5.36 2.94 -7.17
N SER A 85 5.17 3.83 -6.20
CA SER A 85 6.02 3.95 -5.02
C SER A 85 5.25 3.44 -3.80
N PHE A 86 5.91 2.64 -2.97
CA PHE A 86 5.32 2.04 -1.77
C PHE A 86 6.16 2.33 -0.55
N SER A 87 5.53 2.84 0.51
CA SER A 87 6.09 2.89 1.86
C SER A 87 5.20 2.05 2.77
N VAL A 88 5.75 0.97 3.32
CA VAL A 88 5.00 -0.03 4.08
C VAL A 88 5.50 -0.08 5.52
N GLN A 89 4.60 -0.25 6.49
CA GLN A 89 4.97 -0.46 7.88
C GLN A 89 5.92 -1.66 8.01
N SER A 90 7.09 -1.40 8.59
CA SER A 90 8.12 -2.41 8.76
C SER A 90 7.86 -3.26 9.99
N GLN A 91 7.85 -4.59 9.83
CA GLN A 91 7.82 -5.55 10.93
C GLN A 91 9.18 -5.72 11.65
N ARG A 92 10.23 -5.08 11.15
CA ARG A 92 11.57 -5.08 11.81
C ARG A 92 11.65 -4.05 12.94
N TYR A 93 10.96 -2.89 12.76
CA TYR A 93 11.05 -1.75 13.67
C TYR A 93 9.83 -1.60 14.58
N VAL A 94 8.73 -2.20 14.21
CA VAL A 94 7.49 -2.17 14.98
C VAL A 94 7.25 -3.56 15.53
N ARG A 95 7.40 -3.71 16.86
CA ARG A 95 7.04 -4.95 17.56
C ARG A 95 5.53 -5.11 17.53
N LEU A 96 5.06 -6.31 17.26
CA LEU A 96 3.64 -6.63 17.18
C LEU A 96 3.13 -7.12 18.55
N ASP A 97 3.21 -6.25 19.57
CA ASP A 97 2.67 -6.54 20.90
C ASP A 97 1.12 -6.56 20.86
N ASP A 98 0.50 -5.82 19.94
CA ASP A 98 -0.93 -5.87 19.60
C ASP A 98 -1.08 -6.55 18.23
N PHE A 99 -1.10 -7.88 18.23
CA PHE A 99 -1.17 -8.69 17.02
C PHE A 99 -2.55 -8.54 16.35
N ARG A 100 -2.58 -7.79 15.25
CA ARG A 100 -3.78 -7.60 14.46
C ARG A 100 -3.72 -8.41 13.17
N TYR A 101 -4.87 -8.95 12.77
CA TYR A 101 -5.02 -9.74 11.56
C TYR A 101 -6.30 -9.38 10.81
N VAL A 102 -6.30 -9.68 9.52
CA VAL A 102 -7.45 -9.48 8.64
C VAL A 102 -8.12 -10.83 8.37
N THR A 103 -9.36 -10.97 8.84
CA THR A 103 -10.16 -12.17 8.56
C THR A 103 -10.79 -12.03 7.17
N PRO A 104 -10.56 -12.98 6.24
CA PRO A 104 -11.28 -13.03 4.97
C PRO A 104 -12.78 -13.25 5.17
N PRO A 105 -13.65 -12.65 4.33
CA PRO A 105 -15.11 -12.78 4.48
C PRO A 105 -15.63 -14.19 4.42
N GLU A 106 -15.03 -15.03 3.58
CA GLU A 106 -15.43 -16.43 3.43
C GLU A 106 -15.13 -17.22 4.70
N ILE A 107 -14.05 -16.88 5.40
CA ILE A 107 -13.74 -17.46 6.72
C ILE A 107 -14.72 -16.91 7.76
N GLU A 108 -15.01 -15.60 7.71
CA GLU A 108 -15.97 -14.94 8.62
C GLU A 108 -17.38 -15.52 8.48
N ALA A 109 -17.78 -15.93 7.28
CA ALA A 109 -19.12 -16.45 6.97
C ALA A 109 -19.36 -17.89 7.43
N ILE A 110 -18.31 -18.68 7.73
CA ILE A 110 -18.41 -20.09 8.12
C ILE A 110 -17.93 -20.23 9.58
N PRO A 111 -18.84 -20.49 10.55
CA PRO A 111 -18.49 -20.49 11.98
C PRO A 111 -17.31 -21.40 12.35
N GLU A 112 -17.26 -22.63 11.81
CA GLU A 112 -16.20 -23.59 12.10
C GLU A 112 -14.86 -23.13 11.48
N ALA A 113 -14.88 -22.56 10.29
CA ALA A 113 -13.68 -22.01 9.65
C ALA A 113 -13.18 -20.78 10.42
N LYS A 114 -14.09 -19.91 10.89
CA LYS A 114 -13.76 -18.76 11.71
C LYS A 114 -13.10 -19.20 13.02
N ALA A 115 -13.68 -20.16 13.72
CA ALA A 115 -13.13 -20.67 14.98
C ALA A 115 -11.71 -21.23 14.79
N ALA A 116 -11.50 -22.06 13.78
CA ALA A 116 -10.19 -22.61 13.46
C ALA A 116 -9.17 -21.51 13.07
N PHE A 117 -9.59 -20.50 12.30
CA PHE A 117 -8.76 -19.37 11.94
C PHE A 117 -8.35 -18.55 13.16
N LEU A 118 -9.29 -18.21 14.05
CA LEU A 118 -9.00 -17.44 15.26
C LEU A 118 -8.04 -18.17 16.19
N ALA A 119 -8.23 -19.50 16.39
CA ALA A 119 -7.31 -20.32 17.16
C ALA A 119 -5.88 -20.32 16.58
N SER A 120 -5.75 -20.41 15.25
CA SER A 120 -4.45 -20.34 14.58
C SER A 120 -3.79 -18.96 14.76
N MET A 121 -4.57 -17.86 14.69
CA MET A 121 -4.02 -16.51 14.89
C MET A 121 -3.52 -16.29 16.31
N GLU A 122 -4.23 -16.80 17.31
CA GLU A 122 -3.82 -16.75 18.71
C GLU A 122 -2.51 -17.54 18.94
N GLU A 123 -2.43 -18.75 18.40
CA GLU A 123 -1.24 -19.59 18.50
C GLU A 123 -0.03 -18.94 17.80
N ASP A 124 -0.21 -18.36 16.59
CA ASP A 124 0.85 -17.69 15.86
C ASP A 124 1.33 -16.42 16.58
N ALA A 125 0.42 -15.67 17.21
CA ALA A 125 0.76 -14.52 18.05
C ALA A 125 1.65 -14.94 19.23
N GLN A 126 1.27 -16.01 19.94
CA GLN A 126 2.04 -16.51 21.07
C GLN A 126 3.42 -17.02 20.63
N ARG A 127 3.48 -17.77 19.53
CA ARG A 127 4.74 -18.25 18.96
C ARG A 127 5.69 -17.11 18.60
N TYR A 128 5.15 -16.04 18.02
CA TYR A 128 5.94 -14.84 17.68
C TYR A 128 6.53 -14.19 18.93
N LEU A 129 5.72 -13.97 19.98
CA LEU A 129 6.16 -13.33 21.20
C LEU A 129 7.23 -14.19 21.93
N ASP A 130 7.00 -15.50 22.04
CA ASP A 130 7.94 -16.43 22.68
C ASP A 130 9.26 -16.49 21.93
N LEU A 131 9.22 -16.52 20.59
CA LEU A 131 10.43 -16.55 19.76
C LEU A 131 11.19 -15.22 19.87
N ALA A 132 10.48 -14.09 19.79
CA ALA A 132 11.08 -12.76 19.91
C ALA A 132 11.78 -12.59 21.27
N HIS A 133 11.16 -13.04 22.36
CA HIS A 133 11.75 -12.99 23.70
C HIS A 133 13.03 -13.83 23.81
N LYS A 134 12.99 -15.10 23.37
CA LYS A 134 14.16 -15.99 23.38
C LYS A 134 15.32 -15.46 22.56
N LEU A 135 15.03 -14.91 21.39
CA LEU A 135 16.04 -14.31 20.52
C LEU A 135 16.61 -13.03 21.14
N GLU A 136 15.78 -12.18 21.74
CA GLU A 136 16.22 -10.94 22.41
C GLU A 136 17.17 -11.26 23.58
N GLU A 137 16.85 -12.26 24.40
CA GLU A 137 17.71 -12.71 25.50
C GLU A 137 19.04 -13.26 24.99
N GLY A 138 19.00 -14.18 23.99
CA GLY A 138 20.21 -14.78 23.42
C GLY A 138 21.13 -13.76 22.76
N HIS A 139 20.57 -12.85 21.94
CA HIS A 139 21.34 -11.78 21.30
C HIS A 139 21.92 -10.79 22.32
N THR A 140 21.13 -10.45 23.38
CA THR A 140 21.63 -9.57 24.45
C THR A 140 22.83 -10.18 25.15
N ALA A 141 22.75 -11.46 25.55
CA ALA A 141 23.84 -12.15 26.20
C ALA A 141 25.11 -12.20 25.32
N HIS A 142 24.94 -12.49 24.04
CA HIS A 142 26.03 -12.52 23.06
C HIS A 142 26.71 -11.15 22.92
N LEU A 143 25.94 -10.09 22.70
CA LEU A 143 26.45 -8.71 22.53
C LEU A 143 27.15 -8.21 23.81
N MET A 144 26.66 -8.58 24.99
CA MET A 144 27.34 -8.26 26.27
C MET A 144 28.65 -9.03 26.42
N ALA A 145 28.72 -10.28 26.00
CA ALA A 145 29.96 -11.06 25.98
C ALA A 145 31.04 -10.47 25.05
N GLU A 146 30.60 -9.79 23.98
CA GLU A 146 31.48 -9.01 23.08
C GLU A 146 31.89 -7.63 23.66
N GLY A 147 31.46 -7.30 24.89
CA GLY A 147 31.85 -6.06 25.58
C GLY A 147 30.91 -4.89 25.37
N MET A 148 29.71 -5.11 24.77
CA MET A 148 28.71 -4.04 24.59
C MET A 148 28.00 -3.73 25.94
N PRO A 149 27.80 -2.42 26.29
CA PRO A 149 27.03 -2.06 27.46
C PRO A 149 25.59 -2.60 27.37
N GLU A 150 25.03 -3.11 28.47
CA GLU A 150 23.72 -3.78 28.52
C GLU A 150 22.60 -3.00 27.82
N LYS A 151 22.47 -1.71 28.10
CA LYS A 151 21.43 -0.86 27.47
C LYS A 151 21.52 -0.84 25.94
N GLN A 152 22.73 -0.81 25.40
CA GLN A 152 22.95 -0.83 23.96
C GLN A 152 22.75 -2.23 23.39
N ALA A 153 23.20 -3.25 24.09
CA ALA A 153 23.01 -4.65 23.73
C ALA A 153 21.52 -5.00 23.62
N ARG A 154 20.71 -4.65 24.62
CA ARG A 154 19.24 -4.85 24.59
C ARG A 154 18.57 -4.12 23.42
N ALA A 155 18.89 -2.87 23.19
CA ALA A 155 18.30 -2.08 22.09
C ALA A 155 18.64 -2.66 20.71
N LYS A 156 19.84 -3.19 20.53
CA LYS A 156 20.26 -3.86 19.29
C LYS A 156 19.65 -5.25 19.16
N ALA A 157 19.66 -6.02 20.25
CA ALA A 157 19.08 -7.36 20.31
C ALA A 157 17.59 -7.37 19.99
N SER A 158 16.81 -6.42 20.54
CA SER A 158 15.38 -6.30 20.28
C SER A 158 15.08 -6.11 18.79
N LYS A 159 15.86 -5.30 18.05
CA LYS A 159 15.71 -5.15 16.59
C LYS A 159 16.01 -6.45 15.84
N GLN A 160 17.11 -7.14 16.21
CA GLN A 160 17.49 -8.40 15.60
C GLN A 160 16.43 -9.48 15.87
N ALA A 161 15.97 -9.58 17.12
CA ALA A 161 14.91 -10.51 17.52
C ALA A 161 13.63 -10.31 16.73
N ASN A 162 13.16 -9.07 16.55
CA ASN A 162 11.97 -8.77 15.75
C ASN A 162 12.19 -9.13 14.27
N GLU A 163 13.40 -8.91 13.73
CA GLU A 163 13.73 -9.24 12.34
C GLU A 163 13.64 -10.74 12.06
N ASP A 164 14.06 -11.56 13.03
CA ASP A 164 14.04 -13.01 12.89
C ASP A 164 12.68 -13.62 13.31
N ALA A 165 12.11 -13.16 14.42
CA ALA A 165 10.83 -13.68 14.90
C ALA A 165 9.66 -13.48 13.90
N ARG A 166 9.69 -12.41 13.08
CA ARG A 166 8.63 -12.14 12.08
C ARG A 166 8.44 -13.24 11.03
N PHE A 167 9.38 -14.18 10.91
CA PHE A 167 9.26 -15.29 9.96
C PHE A 167 8.11 -16.24 10.29
N VAL A 168 7.66 -16.28 11.54
CA VAL A 168 6.49 -17.07 11.95
C VAL A 168 5.15 -16.33 11.83
N LEU A 169 5.17 -15.03 11.43
CA LEU A 169 3.94 -14.25 11.29
C LEU A 169 3.12 -14.70 10.08
N PRO A 170 1.80 -14.90 10.25
CA PRO A 170 0.94 -15.34 9.17
C PRO A 170 0.70 -14.23 8.12
N ASN A 171 0.36 -14.64 6.91
CA ASN A 171 -0.02 -13.73 5.83
C ASN A 171 -1.28 -12.89 6.15
N ALA A 172 -2.09 -13.32 7.11
CA ALA A 172 -3.24 -12.58 7.60
C ALA A 172 -2.86 -11.36 8.44
N CYS A 173 -1.62 -11.28 8.93
CA CYS A 173 -1.12 -10.17 9.74
C CYS A 173 -1.45 -8.83 9.06
N GLU A 174 -2.06 -7.92 9.85
CA GLU A 174 -2.43 -6.58 9.37
C GLU A 174 -1.20 -5.73 9.06
N THR A 175 -1.31 -4.90 8.05
CA THR A 175 -0.31 -3.90 7.69
C THR A 175 -0.98 -2.64 7.17
N LYS A 176 -0.17 -1.60 7.02
CA LYS A 176 -0.56 -0.32 6.42
C LYS A 176 0.53 0.20 5.51
N MET A 177 0.13 1.02 4.54
CA MET A 177 1.06 1.54 3.54
C MET A 177 0.63 2.90 3.01
N VAL A 178 1.61 3.62 2.48
CA VAL A 178 1.39 4.76 1.60
C VAL A 178 1.78 4.32 0.18
N VAL A 179 0.92 4.63 -0.77
CA VAL A 179 1.11 4.26 -2.18
C VAL A 179 0.96 5.51 -3.04
N THR A 180 1.93 5.76 -3.91
CA THR A 180 1.84 6.80 -4.94
C THR A 180 1.87 6.17 -6.32
N MET A 181 0.88 6.51 -7.15
CA MET A 181 0.79 6.09 -8.55
C MET A 181 0.40 7.28 -9.42
N ASN A 182 0.88 7.32 -10.67
CA ASN A 182 0.30 8.23 -11.66
C ASN A 182 -1.03 7.70 -12.19
N ALA A 183 -1.81 8.55 -12.87
CA ALA A 183 -3.13 8.19 -13.36
C ALA A 183 -3.11 7.01 -14.33
N ARG A 184 -2.10 6.92 -15.21
CA ARG A 184 -1.96 5.79 -16.14
C ARG A 184 -1.77 4.46 -15.42
N SER A 185 -0.91 4.45 -14.38
CA SER A 185 -0.68 3.27 -13.54
C SER A 185 -1.93 2.87 -12.76
N LEU A 186 -2.69 3.85 -12.25
CA LEU A 186 -3.98 3.61 -11.59
C LEU A 186 -5.01 3.02 -12.53
N MET A 187 -5.15 3.55 -13.75
CA MET A 187 -6.06 3.00 -14.76
C MET A 187 -5.70 1.54 -15.08
N ASN A 188 -4.41 1.24 -15.28
CA ASN A 188 -3.96 -0.14 -15.49
C ASN A 188 -4.25 -1.04 -14.27
N PHE A 189 -4.02 -0.53 -13.06
CA PHE A 189 -4.38 -1.23 -11.83
C PHE A 189 -5.87 -1.58 -11.80
N PHE A 190 -6.75 -0.62 -12.09
CA PHE A 190 -8.20 -0.84 -12.11
C PHE A 190 -8.61 -1.83 -13.20
N GLN A 191 -8.07 -1.74 -14.41
CA GLN A 191 -8.34 -2.72 -15.47
C GLN A 191 -8.01 -4.15 -15.05
N LEU A 192 -6.90 -4.34 -14.32
CA LEU A 192 -6.47 -5.66 -13.87
C LEU A 192 -7.19 -6.16 -12.62
N ARG A 193 -7.75 -5.25 -11.80
CA ARG A 193 -8.28 -5.57 -10.45
C ARG A 193 -9.77 -5.27 -10.26
N CYS A 194 -10.42 -4.63 -11.23
CA CYS A 194 -11.87 -4.38 -11.21
C CYS A 194 -12.68 -5.40 -12.01
N CYS A 195 -12.06 -6.40 -12.60
CA CYS A 195 -12.78 -7.43 -13.32
C CYS A 195 -13.30 -8.52 -12.36
N ASN A 196 -14.39 -9.23 -12.76
CA ASN A 196 -15.00 -10.32 -11.98
C ASN A 196 -14.07 -11.52 -11.72
N ARG A 197 -12.90 -11.57 -12.38
CA ARG A 197 -11.86 -12.59 -12.19
C ARG A 197 -10.74 -12.13 -11.27
N ALA A 198 -10.74 -10.86 -10.86
CA ALA A 198 -9.73 -10.37 -9.90
C ALA A 198 -9.91 -11.09 -8.57
N ASP A 199 -8.79 -11.42 -7.91
CA ASP A 199 -8.81 -11.99 -6.57
C ASP A 199 -9.68 -11.12 -5.66
N ARG A 200 -10.61 -11.74 -4.93
CA ARG A 200 -11.58 -11.11 -4.04
C ARG A 200 -10.98 -10.11 -3.06
N LYS A 201 -9.70 -10.25 -2.73
CA LYS A 201 -8.96 -9.32 -1.86
C LYS A 201 -8.69 -7.97 -2.51
N SER A 202 -8.48 -7.94 -3.83
CA SER A 202 -8.31 -6.69 -4.59
C SER A 202 -9.65 -6.05 -4.98
N THR A 203 -10.72 -6.83 -5.09
CA THR A 203 -12.08 -6.33 -5.38
C THR A 203 -12.62 -5.48 -4.22
N ARG A 204 -12.16 -5.69 -2.99
CA ARG A 204 -12.52 -4.85 -1.84
C ARG A 204 -11.87 -3.47 -1.83
N LEU A 205 -10.71 -3.30 -2.47
CA LEU A 205 -10.17 -1.96 -2.74
C LEU A 205 -11.12 -1.16 -3.65
N ASN A 206 -11.92 -1.82 -4.48
CA ASN A 206 -12.90 -1.20 -5.37
C ASN A 206 -14.22 -0.86 -4.69
N SER A 207 -14.68 -1.64 -3.71
CA SER A 207 -15.94 -1.33 -3.01
C SER A 207 -15.85 -0.07 -2.14
N SER A 208 -14.64 0.42 -1.85
CA SER A 208 -14.42 1.71 -1.21
C SER A 208 -14.52 2.90 -2.18
N HIS A 209 -14.62 2.68 -3.51
CA HIS A 209 -14.85 3.76 -4.49
C HIS A 209 -16.26 4.37 -4.41
N SER A 210 -17.25 3.65 -3.86
CA SER A 210 -18.57 4.22 -3.60
C SER A 210 -18.61 5.22 -2.43
N ALA A 211 -17.51 5.41 -1.72
CA ALA A 211 -17.38 6.34 -0.59
C ALA A 211 -16.60 7.62 -0.94
N VAL A 212 -16.18 7.81 -2.19
CA VAL A 212 -15.41 8.97 -2.68
C VAL A 212 -16.12 9.66 -3.86
N SER A 213 -17.43 9.62 -3.88
CA SER A 213 -18.27 10.46 -4.75
C SER A 213 -18.84 11.62 -3.95
#